data_a13ae4a106246e5d52732f5b931241a4
#
_entry.id   a13ae4a106246e5d52732f5b931241a4
#
_cell.length_a   1.000
_cell.length_b   1.000
_cell.length_c   1.000
_cell.angle_alpha   90.00
_cell.angle_beta   90.00
_cell.angle_gamma   90.00
#
_symmetry.space_group_name_H-M   'P 1'
#
loop_
_entity.id
_entity.type
_entity.pdbx_description
1 polymer ?
#
loop_
_entity_poly.entity_id
_entity_poly.type
_entity_poly.pdbx_seq_one_letter_code
_entity_poly.pdbx_strand_id
1 'polypeptide(L)'
;LDPVIDEYEAYIDWRAHQLLSEDKISQLYSHQSFEQRLVSICRENNEIYPELDIMYLRGKASFQFLKNPNLMKVVSRIIGPEITCSPIQHIRAKLPTGLSPDGSDAHVAPWHQDAGVTWPEADPYFILTVWLPLVQATEENGCLQIIPSLQKKGLLRHHSQAGVGTTIVDEELPDQKILTLPMQKGSILLLNKDIPHRSIPNRSDTVRWSIDLRYQKTGTPTGRPFHPDFVVYSESSPHSVLNDYDTWQQMWIQALEKSRGVQP
;
A
#
# COMPACT_ATOMS: atom_id res chain seq x y z
N LEU A 1 7.30 1.23 13.61
CA LEU A 1 5.98 0.83 13.13
C LEU A 1 4.88 1.17 14.12
N ASP A 2 5.15 1.06 15.43
CA ASP A 2 4.13 1.24 16.47
C ASP A 2 3.38 2.58 16.37
N PRO A 3 4.02 3.74 16.11
CA PRO A 3 3.26 4.98 15.93
C PRO A 3 2.24 4.96 14.77
N VAL A 4 2.51 4.18 13.71
CA VAL A 4 1.54 4.01 12.60
C VAL A 4 0.40 3.09 13.04
N ILE A 5 0.70 2.03 13.78
CA ILE A 5 -0.31 1.12 14.34
C ILE A 5 -1.22 1.88 15.30
N ASP A 6 -0.64 2.63 16.24
CA ASP A 6 -1.38 3.45 17.22
C ASP A 6 -2.31 4.46 16.52
N GLU A 7 -1.85 5.07 15.41
CA GLU A 7 -2.65 6.01 14.59
C GLU A 7 -3.87 5.31 13.97
N TYR A 8 -3.69 4.10 13.43
CA TYR A 8 -4.78 3.32 12.86
C TYR A 8 -5.73 2.77 13.93
N GLU A 9 -5.21 2.33 15.08
CA GLU A 9 -6.04 1.92 16.23
C GLU A 9 -6.91 3.08 16.73
N ALA A 10 -6.34 4.27 16.85
CA ALA A 10 -7.08 5.46 17.27
C ALA A 10 -8.18 5.84 16.26
N TYR A 11 -7.90 5.72 14.95
CA TYR A 11 -8.91 5.95 13.92
C TYR A 11 -10.03 4.91 13.95
N ILE A 12 -9.67 3.63 14.07
CA ILE A 12 -10.66 2.53 14.18
C ILE A 12 -11.52 2.74 15.42
N ASP A 13 -10.93 3.16 16.53
CA ASP A 13 -11.66 3.44 17.77
C ASP A 13 -12.66 4.58 17.59
N TRP A 14 -12.21 5.71 17.05
CA TRP A 14 -13.06 6.85 16.77
C TRP A 14 -14.23 6.50 15.84
N ARG A 15 -13.95 5.77 14.75
CA ARG A 15 -14.97 5.37 13.78
C ARG A 15 -15.95 4.34 14.34
N ALA A 16 -15.47 3.41 15.16
CA ALA A 16 -16.32 2.44 15.85
C ALA A 16 -17.33 3.12 16.77
N HIS A 17 -16.93 4.18 17.49
CA HIS A 17 -17.87 4.97 18.31
C HIS A 17 -18.96 5.64 17.45
N GLN A 18 -18.62 6.14 16.26
CA GLN A 18 -19.62 6.70 15.35
C GLN A 18 -20.58 5.63 14.84
N LEU A 19 -20.04 4.50 14.35
CA LEU A 19 -20.88 3.39 13.86
C LEU A 19 -21.80 2.85 14.95
N LEU A 20 -21.33 2.76 16.19
CA LEU A 20 -22.16 2.35 17.33
C LEU A 20 -23.26 3.39 17.62
N SER A 21 -22.95 4.68 17.57
CA SER A 21 -23.96 5.73 17.78
C SER A 21 -25.01 5.81 16.68
N GLU A 22 -24.71 5.25 15.52
CA GLU A 22 -25.60 5.13 14.35
C GLU A 22 -26.34 3.78 14.29
N ASP A 23 -26.23 2.95 15.33
CA ASP A 23 -26.77 1.58 15.41
C ASP A 23 -26.28 0.65 14.26
N LYS A 24 -25.10 0.93 13.70
CA LYS A 24 -24.51 0.16 12.59
C LYS A 24 -23.64 -1.01 13.04
N ILE A 25 -23.18 -0.98 14.29
CA ILE A 25 -22.49 -2.09 14.95
C ILE A 25 -23.05 -2.27 16.36
N SER A 26 -22.95 -3.48 16.90
CA SER A 26 -23.53 -3.83 18.20
C SER A 26 -22.65 -3.47 19.40
N GLN A 27 -21.32 -3.33 19.21
CA GLN A 27 -20.35 -3.02 20.25
C GLN A 27 -19.02 -2.49 19.67
N LEU A 28 -18.18 -1.89 20.52
CA LEU A 28 -16.93 -1.27 20.11
C LEU A 28 -15.78 -2.25 19.82
N TYR A 29 -15.89 -3.49 20.26
CA TYR A 29 -14.83 -4.51 20.14
C TYR A 29 -13.45 -4.06 20.68
N SER A 30 -13.42 -3.13 21.64
CA SER A 30 -12.19 -2.50 22.16
C SER A 30 -11.27 -3.47 22.95
N HIS A 31 -11.80 -4.62 23.34
CA HIS A 31 -11.01 -5.68 24.03
C HIS A 31 -10.22 -6.57 23.07
N GLN A 32 -10.44 -6.44 21.76
CA GLN A 32 -9.78 -7.24 20.74
C GLN A 32 -8.45 -6.61 20.30
N SER A 33 -7.55 -7.44 19.79
CA SER A 33 -6.27 -6.98 19.23
C SER A 33 -6.47 -6.16 17.96
N PHE A 34 -5.42 -5.41 17.57
CA PHE A 34 -5.36 -4.68 16.29
C PHE A 34 -5.70 -5.55 15.08
N GLU A 35 -5.31 -6.81 15.10
CA GLU A 35 -5.54 -7.76 14.01
C GLU A 35 -6.99 -8.28 13.97
N GLN A 36 -7.71 -8.28 15.09
CA GLN A 36 -9.05 -8.88 15.19
C GLN A 36 -10.16 -7.84 15.18
N ARG A 37 -9.92 -6.67 15.75
CA ARG A 37 -10.96 -5.64 15.97
C ARG A 37 -11.65 -5.22 14.67
N LEU A 38 -10.87 -4.92 13.64
CA LEU A 38 -11.43 -4.52 12.36
C LEU A 38 -12.26 -5.63 11.70
N VAL A 39 -11.87 -6.89 11.86
CA VAL A 39 -12.66 -8.03 11.36
C VAL A 39 -14.03 -8.05 12.00
N SER A 40 -14.11 -7.87 13.32
CA SER A 40 -15.40 -7.88 14.04
C SER A 40 -16.29 -6.72 13.64
N ILE A 41 -15.73 -5.53 13.48
CA ILE A 41 -16.46 -4.35 12.96
C ILE A 41 -16.97 -4.63 11.54
N CYS A 42 -16.11 -5.10 10.64
CA CYS A 42 -16.47 -5.33 9.24
C CYS A 42 -17.45 -6.49 9.03
N ARG A 43 -17.59 -7.40 9.99
CA ARG A 43 -18.65 -8.42 9.97
C ARG A 43 -20.05 -7.83 10.13
N GLU A 44 -20.17 -6.72 10.83
CA GLU A 44 -21.43 -6.02 11.01
C GLU A 44 -21.59 -4.88 10.00
N ASN A 45 -20.53 -4.09 9.78
CA ASN A 45 -20.58 -2.95 8.89
C ASN A 45 -19.20 -2.66 8.24
N ASN A 46 -19.17 -2.57 6.92
CA ASN A 46 -17.94 -2.38 6.13
C ASN A 46 -17.62 -0.91 5.79
N GLU A 47 -18.40 0.06 6.25
CA GLU A 47 -18.20 1.48 5.87
C GLU A 47 -16.82 2.03 6.22
N ILE A 48 -16.21 1.55 7.31
CA ILE A 48 -14.86 1.96 7.73
C ILE A 48 -13.77 1.53 6.73
N TYR A 49 -13.96 0.42 6.03
CA TYR A 49 -12.89 -0.22 5.26
C TYR A 49 -12.26 0.67 4.17
N PRO A 50 -13.03 1.34 3.28
CA PRO A 50 -12.46 2.19 2.25
C PRO A 50 -11.76 3.44 2.79
N GLU A 51 -12.01 3.81 4.05
CA GLU A 51 -11.42 4.99 4.68
C GLU A 51 -9.97 4.75 5.13
N LEU A 52 -9.53 3.47 5.23
CA LEU A 52 -8.26 3.07 5.83
C LEU A 52 -7.05 3.21 4.92
N ASP A 53 -7.21 3.47 3.63
CA ASP A 53 -6.05 3.72 2.77
C ASP A 53 -5.36 5.03 3.16
N ILE A 54 -4.03 5.06 3.13
CA ILE A 54 -3.21 6.22 3.52
C ILE A 54 -3.60 7.49 2.76
N MET A 55 -4.09 7.37 1.51
CA MET A 55 -4.53 8.51 0.71
C MET A 55 -5.78 9.19 1.29
N TYR A 56 -6.58 8.49 2.07
CA TYR A 56 -7.78 9.02 2.72
C TYR A 56 -7.56 9.34 4.19
N LEU A 57 -6.93 8.42 4.95
CA LEU A 57 -6.64 8.64 6.35
C LEU A 57 -5.59 9.74 6.56
N ARG A 58 -4.54 9.78 5.76
CA ARG A 58 -3.50 10.82 5.77
C ARG A 58 -2.97 11.16 7.15
N GLY A 59 -2.64 10.15 7.93
CA GLY A 59 -2.20 10.32 9.30
C GLY A 59 -0.78 10.90 9.43
N LYS A 60 -0.51 11.56 10.55
CA LYS A 60 0.78 12.21 10.82
C LYS A 60 1.91 11.19 11.03
N ALA A 61 1.62 10.07 11.71
CA ALA A 61 2.60 9.00 11.91
C ALA A 61 2.91 8.30 10.60
N SER A 62 1.90 8.07 9.76
CA SER A 62 2.07 7.54 8.40
C SER A 62 2.96 8.44 7.55
N PHE A 63 2.72 9.77 7.55
CA PHE A 63 3.58 10.73 6.85
C PHE A 63 5.04 10.68 7.33
N GLN A 64 5.27 10.63 8.64
CA GLN A 64 6.62 10.50 9.20
C GLN A 64 7.28 9.20 8.80
N PHE A 65 6.51 8.13 8.68
CA PHE A 65 7.01 6.83 8.27
C PHE A 65 7.52 6.82 6.82
N LEU A 66 6.92 7.58 5.90
CA LEU A 66 7.35 7.68 4.49
C LEU A 66 8.82 8.13 4.35
N LYS A 67 9.35 8.82 5.34
CA LYS A 67 10.74 9.30 5.39
C LYS A 67 11.50 8.78 6.62
N ASN A 68 11.10 7.63 7.15
CA ASN A 68 11.75 7.03 8.31
C ASN A 68 13.26 6.88 8.07
N PRO A 69 14.14 7.37 8.98
CA PRO A 69 15.58 7.37 8.77
C PRO A 69 16.18 5.98 8.55
N ASN A 70 15.65 4.95 9.21
CA ASN A 70 16.14 3.59 9.02
C ASN A 70 15.76 3.04 7.64
N LEU A 71 14.55 3.39 7.16
CA LEU A 71 14.12 3.05 5.82
C LEU A 71 14.96 3.79 4.79
N MET A 72 15.19 5.09 4.97
CA MET A 72 16.01 5.90 4.04
C MET A 72 17.46 5.42 3.96
N LYS A 73 18.06 4.91 5.06
CA LYS A 73 19.39 4.28 5.03
C LYS A 73 19.47 3.08 4.08
N VAL A 74 18.38 2.33 3.93
CA VAL A 74 18.32 1.18 3.00
C VAL A 74 18.05 1.67 1.58
N VAL A 75 17.03 2.51 1.41
CA VAL A 75 16.57 3.01 0.11
C VAL A 75 17.68 3.82 -0.59
N SER A 76 18.40 4.68 0.15
CA SER A 76 19.48 5.50 -0.42
C SER A 76 20.68 4.69 -0.94
N ARG A 77 20.92 3.51 -0.40
CA ARG A 77 21.98 2.61 -0.92
C ARG A 77 21.61 1.98 -2.26
N ILE A 78 20.33 1.98 -2.62
CA ILE A 78 19.82 1.38 -3.86
C ILE A 78 19.56 2.45 -4.90
N ILE A 79 18.89 3.54 -4.52
CA ILE A 79 18.47 4.62 -5.43
C ILE A 79 19.53 5.71 -5.56
N GLY A 80 20.28 5.96 -4.51
CA GLY A 80 21.24 7.07 -4.40
C GLY A 80 20.74 8.16 -3.43
N PRO A 81 21.44 9.29 -3.36
CA PRO A 81 21.29 10.29 -2.30
C PRO A 81 20.09 11.26 -2.48
N GLU A 82 19.35 11.15 -3.58
CA GLU A 82 18.24 12.06 -3.91
C GLU A 82 16.99 11.23 -4.19
N ILE A 83 16.05 11.21 -3.23
CA ILE A 83 14.92 10.29 -3.23
C ILE A 83 13.61 11.03 -3.15
N THR A 84 12.71 10.71 -4.08
CA THR A 84 11.30 11.09 -4.09
C THR A 84 10.43 9.90 -3.69
N CYS A 85 9.47 10.12 -2.80
CA CYS A 85 8.38 9.20 -2.53
C CYS A 85 7.33 9.34 -3.63
N SER A 86 7.04 8.25 -4.32
CA SER A 86 5.98 8.18 -5.32
C SER A 86 4.60 8.32 -4.66
N PRO A 87 3.61 8.86 -5.37
CA PRO A 87 2.24 8.93 -4.85
C PRO A 87 1.54 7.55 -4.73
N ILE A 88 2.15 6.48 -5.25
CA ILE A 88 1.62 5.13 -5.06
C ILE A 88 2.06 4.63 -3.68
N GLN A 89 1.22 4.92 -2.70
CA GLN A 89 1.42 4.63 -1.28
C GLN A 89 0.15 3.99 -0.74
N HIS A 90 0.28 2.87 -0.04
CA HIS A 90 -0.88 2.20 0.54
C HIS A 90 -0.59 1.68 1.94
N ILE A 91 -1.56 1.81 2.84
CA ILE A 91 -1.67 0.97 4.02
C ILE A 91 -2.88 0.08 3.79
N ARG A 92 -2.65 -1.21 3.80
CA ARG A 92 -3.66 -2.19 3.39
C ARG A 92 -4.07 -3.07 4.57
N ALA A 93 -5.36 -3.08 4.85
CA ALA A 93 -6.01 -4.03 5.72
C ALA A 93 -6.55 -5.19 4.89
N LYS A 94 -5.82 -6.29 4.78
CA LYS A 94 -6.31 -7.47 4.08
C LYS A 94 -7.23 -8.26 5.00
N LEU A 95 -8.53 -8.07 4.83
CA LEU A 95 -9.57 -8.79 5.57
C LEU A 95 -9.61 -10.28 5.21
N PRO A 96 -10.14 -11.13 6.09
CA PRO A 96 -10.50 -12.50 5.74
C PRO A 96 -11.39 -12.60 4.49
N THR A 97 -11.21 -13.66 3.71
CA THR A 97 -12.02 -13.96 2.53
C THR A 97 -13.51 -13.91 2.86
N GLY A 98 -14.30 -13.28 2.01
CA GLY A 98 -15.76 -13.14 2.18
C GLY A 98 -16.20 -11.94 3.01
N LEU A 99 -15.27 -11.14 3.57
CA LEU A 99 -15.59 -9.89 4.29
C LEU A 99 -15.39 -8.63 3.43
N SER A 100 -15.12 -8.77 2.13
CA SER A 100 -15.10 -7.62 1.23
C SER A 100 -16.48 -6.96 1.15
N PRO A 101 -16.58 -5.61 1.06
CA PRO A 101 -17.84 -4.89 0.97
C PRO A 101 -18.75 -5.34 -0.17
N ASP A 102 -18.18 -5.82 -1.26
CA ASP A 102 -18.88 -6.32 -2.44
C ASP A 102 -18.96 -7.86 -2.51
N GLY A 103 -18.50 -8.56 -1.45
CA GLY A 103 -18.44 -10.03 -1.40
C GLY A 103 -17.38 -10.64 -2.31
N SER A 104 -16.57 -9.83 -2.99
CA SER A 104 -15.47 -10.28 -3.85
C SER A 104 -14.21 -10.57 -3.06
N ASP A 105 -13.22 -11.20 -3.69
CA ASP A 105 -11.86 -11.29 -3.17
C ASP A 105 -11.03 -10.02 -3.49
N ALA A 106 -11.65 -8.83 -3.48
CA ALA A 106 -11.05 -7.55 -3.83
C ALA A 106 -9.80 -7.20 -3.00
N HIS A 107 -9.61 -7.84 -1.86
CA HIS A 107 -8.39 -7.72 -1.05
C HIS A 107 -7.22 -8.56 -1.58
N VAL A 108 -7.45 -9.42 -2.56
CA VAL A 108 -6.44 -10.28 -3.15
C VAL A 108 -5.88 -9.56 -4.38
N ALA A 109 -4.71 -8.93 -4.24
CA ALA A 109 -4.03 -8.37 -5.40
C ALA A 109 -3.66 -9.49 -6.37
N PRO A 110 -4.13 -9.45 -7.64
CA PRO A 110 -3.82 -10.46 -8.66
C PRO A 110 -2.34 -10.38 -9.06
N TRP A 111 -1.89 -11.25 -9.97
CA TRP A 111 -0.57 -11.13 -10.55
C TRP A 111 -0.41 -9.82 -11.31
N HIS A 112 0.49 -8.97 -10.86
CA HIS A 112 0.77 -7.68 -11.48
C HIS A 112 2.25 -7.30 -11.34
N GLN A 113 2.64 -6.30 -12.11
CA GLN A 113 3.86 -5.53 -11.94
C GLN A 113 3.45 -4.12 -11.52
N ASP A 114 4.19 -3.49 -10.63
CA ASP A 114 3.90 -2.10 -10.26
C ASP A 114 3.98 -1.13 -11.45
N ALA A 115 4.83 -1.47 -12.44
CA ALA A 115 4.87 -0.73 -13.71
C ALA A 115 3.54 -0.74 -14.47
N GLY A 116 2.67 -1.74 -14.26
CA GLY A 116 1.37 -1.85 -14.92
C GLY A 116 0.34 -0.80 -14.49
N VAL A 117 0.61 -0.07 -13.41
CA VAL A 117 -0.26 1.00 -12.90
C VAL A 117 0.36 2.40 -13.04
N THR A 118 1.48 2.53 -13.73
CA THR A 118 2.14 3.81 -14.03
C THR A 118 1.99 4.17 -15.52
N TRP A 119 2.09 5.45 -15.83
CA TRP A 119 2.07 5.91 -17.22
C TRP A 119 3.43 5.65 -17.89
N PRO A 120 3.47 5.54 -19.24
CA PRO A 120 4.66 5.13 -20.00
C PRO A 120 5.90 6.02 -19.80
N GLU A 121 5.72 7.29 -19.43
CA GLU A 121 6.86 8.17 -19.12
C GLU A 121 7.73 7.69 -17.96
N ALA A 122 7.18 6.82 -17.08
CA ALA A 122 7.92 6.23 -15.97
C ALA A 122 8.63 4.90 -16.34
N ASP A 123 8.31 4.30 -17.50
CA ASP A 123 8.85 2.99 -17.88
C ASP A 123 10.37 2.92 -17.93
N PRO A 124 11.11 3.94 -18.46
CA PRO A 124 12.57 3.90 -18.52
C PRO A 124 13.24 4.00 -17.16
N TYR A 125 12.52 4.38 -16.10
CA TYR A 125 13.12 4.71 -14.80
C TYR A 125 12.94 3.59 -13.79
N PHE A 126 13.93 3.47 -12.91
CA PHE A 126 13.88 2.55 -11.79
C PHE A 126 12.96 3.08 -10.69
N ILE A 127 11.99 2.29 -10.30
CA ILE A 127 11.13 2.53 -9.13
C ILE A 127 11.30 1.35 -8.19
N LEU A 128 11.64 1.64 -6.95
CA LEU A 128 11.79 0.67 -5.87
C LEU A 128 10.48 0.54 -5.12
N THR A 129 9.89 -0.64 -5.16
CA THR A 129 8.79 -1.02 -4.28
C THR A 129 9.32 -1.48 -2.93
N VAL A 130 8.77 -0.93 -1.87
CA VAL A 130 9.04 -1.31 -0.49
C VAL A 130 7.75 -1.82 0.12
N TRP A 131 7.69 -3.11 0.36
CA TRP A 131 6.57 -3.74 1.05
C TRP A 131 7.01 -4.22 2.43
N LEU A 132 6.23 -3.93 3.45
CA LEU A 132 6.51 -4.37 4.82
C LEU A 132 5.21 -4.68 5.58
N PRO A 133 5.17 -5.79 6.33
CA PRO A 133 4.03 -6.15 7.14
C PRO A 133 4.06 -5.42 8.49
N LEU A 134 2.90 -4.90 8.92
CA LEU A 134 2.69 -4.31 10.24
C LEU A 134 2.36 -5.38 11.29
N VAL A 135 1.99 -6.57 10.85
CA VAL A 135 1.74 -7.78 11.63
C VAL A 135 2.49 -8.93 10.99
N GLN A 136 2.57 -10.09 11.61
CA GLN A 136 3.17 -11.25 10.94
C GLN A 136 2.35 -11.61 9.67
N ALA A 137 3.01 -11.69 8.52
CA ALA A 137 2.41 -12.17 7.29
C ALA A 137 2.72 -13.66 7.11
N THR A 138 1.68 -14.48 6.98
CA THR A 138 1.76 -15.94 6.82
C THR A 138 1.05 -16.36 5.54
N GLU A 139 1.20 -17.62 5.16
CA GLU A 139 0.41 -18.18 4.05
C GLU A 139 -1.08 -18.18 4.38
N GLU A 140 -1.43 -18.40 5.65
CA GLU A 140 -2.82 -18.43 6.08
C GLU A 140 -3.49 -17.06 6.01
N ASN A 141 -2.81 -15.97 6.43
CA ASN A 141 -3.37 -14.62 6.41
C ASN A 141 -3.07 -13.82 5.14
N GLY A 142 -2.50 -14.47 4.11
CA GLY A 142 -2.40 -13.89 2.78
C GLY A 142 -1.12 -13.12 2.52
N CYS A 143 0.06 -13.73 2.77
CA CYS A 143 1.35 -13.17 2.40
C CYS A 143 1.51 -12.96 0.89
N LEU A 144 2.63 -12.40 0.47
CA LEU A 144 2.95 -12.19 -0.93
C LEU A 144 3.52 -13.45 -1.59
N GLN A 145 3.31 -13.53 -2.89
CA GLN A 145 4.03 -14.42 -3.81
C GLN A 145 4.70 -13.59 -4.89
N ILE A 146 5.89 -14.00 -5.31
CA ILE A 146 6.65 -13.38 -6.40
C ILE A 146 7.10 -14.42 -7.42
N ILE A 147 7.30 -13.97 -8.65
CA ILE A 147 8.04 -14.71 -9.67
C ILE A 147 9.36 -13.96 -9.84
N PRO A 148 10.49 -14.46 -9.28
CA PRO A 148 11.77 -13.82 -9.40
C PRO A 148 12.25 -13.95 -10.85
N SER A 149 12.08 -12.89 -11.64
CA SER A 149 12.57 -12.87 -13.02
C SER A 149 14.02 -12.39 -13.03
N LEU A 150 14.94 -13.29 -13.37
CA LEU A 150 16.35 -12.95 -13.64
C LEU A 150 16.53 -12.36 -15.05
N GLN A 151 15.55 -12.51 -15.91
CA GLN A 151 15.53 -11.92 -17.24
C GLN A 151 14.67 -10.68 -17.25
N LYS A 152 15.26 -9.55 -17.65
CA LYS A 152 14.55 -8.29 -17.82
C LYS A 152 13.61 -8.39 -19.04
N LYS A 153 12.42 -8.92 -18.85
CA LYS A 153 11.37 -8.92 -19.88
C LYS A 153 10.67 -7.57 -19.99
N GLY A 154 10.97 -6.63 -19.07
CA GLY A 154 10.27 -5.34 -18.99
C GLY A 154 8.81 -5.49 -18.55
N LEU A 155 7.99 -4.52 -18.92
CA LEU A 155 6.56 -4.51 -18.63
C LEU A 155 5.85 -5.57 -19.49
N LEU A 156 5.16 -6.49 -18.83
CA LEU A 156 4.26 -7.46 -19.45
C LEU A 156 2.92 -6.79 -19.76
N ARG A 157 2.12 -7.38 -20.66
CA ARG A 157 0.78 -6.87 -20.93
C ARG A 157 -0.12 -7.04 -19.70
N HIS A 158 -0.82 -5.96 -19.38
CA HIS A 158 -1.81 -5.92 -18.33
C HIS A 158 -3.18 -5.62 -18.90
N HIS A 159 -4.22 -6.07 -18.20
CA HIS A 159 -5.59 -5.63 -18.41
C HIS A 159 -6.19 -5.22 -17.07
N SER A 160 -7.13 -4.29 -17.11
CA SER A 160 -7.88 -3.90 -15.92
C SER A 160 -9.19 -4.66 -15.89
N GLN A 161 -9.49 -5.26 -14.74
CA GLN A 161 -10.72 -5.99 -14.49
C GLN A 161 -11.46 -5.34 -13.32
N ALA A 162 -12.72 -4.99 -13.54
CA ALA A 162 -13.56 -4.40 -12.49
C ALA A 162 -13.63 -5.32 -11.26
N GLY A 163 -13.44 -4.76 -10.06
CA GLY A 163 -13.42 -5.49 -8.79
C GLY A 163 -12.14 -6.29 -8.50
N VAL A 164 -11.24 -6.45 -9.48
CA VAL A 164 -9.97 -7.19 -9.31
C VAL A 164 -8.77 -6.26 -9.39
N GLY A 165 -8.82 -5.26 -10.26
CA GLY A 165 -7.72 -4.32 -10.51
C GLY A 165 -6.93 -4.65 -11.77
N THR A 166 -5.70 -4.14 -11.85
CA THR A 166 -4.78 -4.35 -12.98
C THR A 166 -4.05 -5.67 -12.79
N THR A 167 -4.12 -6.56 -13.79
CA THR A 167 -3.51 -7.89 -13.76
C THR A 167 -2.73 -8.18 -15.03
N ILE A 168 -1.65 -8.97 -14.92
CA ILE A 168 -0.91 -9.50 -16.06
C ILE A 168 -1.83 -10.48 -16.80
N VAL A 169 -1.80 -10.47 -18.14
CA VAL A 169 -2.50 -11.49 -18.94
C VAL A 169 -1.86 -12.86 -18.72
N ASP A 170 -2.66 -13.90 -18.54
CA ASP A 170 -2.19 -15.21 -18.10
C ASP A 170 -1.11 -15.81 -19.03
N GLU A 171 -1.21 -15.57 -20.35
CA GLU A 171 -0.28 -16.09 -21.34
C GLU A 171 1.13 -15.45 -21.23
N GLU A 172 1.25 -14.32 -20.56
CA GLU A 172 2.54 -13.63 -20.36
C GLU A 172 3.16 -13.90 -18.99
N LEU A 173 2.43 -14.54 -18.08
CA LEU A 173 3.01 -14.94 -16.80
C LEU A 173 4.22 -15.85 -17.03
N PRO A 174 5.39 -15.53 -16.45
CA PRO A 174 6.58 -16.35 -16.62
C PRO A 174 6.35 -17.76 -16.05
N ASP A 175 6.63 -18.79 -16.84
CA ASP A 175 6.67 -20.19 -16.37
C ASP A 175 7.95 -20.40 -15.54
N GLN A 176 7.94 -19.90 -14.32
CA GLN A 176 9.06 -19.94 -13.38
C GLN A 176 8.56 -20.28 -11.98
N LYS A 177 9.49 -20.66 -11.12
CA LYS A 177 9.19 -20.98 -9.73
C LYS A 177 8.56 -19.78 -9.02
N ILE A 178 7.38 -19.97 -8.49
CA ILE A 178 6.72 -19.02 -7.59
C ILE A 178 7.34 -19.15 -6.19
N LEU A 179 7.73 -18.04 -5.60
CA LEU A 179 8.18 -17.97 -4.22
C LEU A 179 7.08 -17.40 -3.36
N THR A 180 6.66 -18.14 -2.34
CA THR A 180 5.77 -17.65 -1.28
C THR A 180 6.62 -17.06 -0.17
N LEU A 181 6.25 -15.88 0.33
CA LEU A 181 7.06 -15.06 1.22
C LEU A 181 6.35 -14.77 2.55
N PRO A 182 6.28 -15.73 3.49
CA PRO A 182 5.93 -15.41 4.86
C PRO A 182 6.98 -14.47 5.47
N MET A 183 6.52 -13.42 6.17
CA MET A 183 7.42 -12.38 6.70
C MET A 183 7.03 -11.99 8.11
N GLN A 184 8.04 -11.76 8.95
CA GLN A 184 7.83 -11.22 10.30
C GLN A 184 7.45 -9.74 10.25
N LYS A 185 6.68 -9.25 11.24
CA LYS A 185 6.41 -7.82 11.46
C LYS A 185 7.71 -7.03 11.35
N GLY A 186 7.72 -5.99 10.51
CA GLY A 186 8.87 -5.09 10.34
C GLY A 186 9.98 -5.58 9.41
N SER A 187 9.87 -6.79 8.86
CA SER A 187 10.72 -7.19 7.72
C SER A 187 10.40 -6.34 6.50
N ILE A 188 11.35 -6.18 5.59
CA ILE A 188 11.19 -5.37 4.38
C ILE A 188 11.43 -6.25 3.16
N LEU A 189 10.48 -6.25 2.23
CA LEU A 189 10.63 -6.79 0.89
C LEU A 189 10.91 -5.63 -0.08
N LEU A 190 11.99 -5.74 -0.83
CA LEU A 190 12.38 -4.76 -1.84
C LEU A 190 12.23 -5.38 -3.23
N LEU A 191 11.43 -4.75 -4.07
CA LEU A 191 11.17 -5.21 -5.44
C LEU A 191 11.45 -4.09 -6.44
N ASN A 192 11.96 -4.47 -7.62
CA ASN A 192 11.86 -3.62 -8.80
C ASN A 192 10.40 -3.61 -9.27
N LYS A 193 9.92 -2.47 -9.78
CA LYS A 193 8.57 -2.30 -10.34
C LYS A 193 8.16 -3.35 -11.38
N ASP A 194 9.14 -4.01 -12.02
CA ASP A 194 8.93 -5.01 -13.07
C ASP A 194 8.81 -6.45 -12.55
N ILE A 195 8.93 -6.68 -11.25
CA ILE A 195 8.80 -8.02 -10.67
C ILE A 195 7.34 -8.41 -10.55
N PRO A 196 6.89 -9.50 -11.23
CA PRO A 196 5.55 -10.03 -11.05
C PRO A 196 5.34 -10.48 -9.61
N HIS A 197 4.28 -9.98 -9.00
CA HIS A 197 3.92 -10.35 -7.64
C HIS A 197 2.41 -10.32 -7.44
N ARG A 198 1.96 -11.00 -6.39
CA ARG A 198 0.55 -11.02 -5.97
C ARG A 198 0.45 -11.21 -4.46
N SER A 199 -0.74 -11.01 -3.90
CA SER A 199 -1.07 -11.52 -2.57
C SER A 199 -1.98 -12.74 -2.68
N ILE A 200 -1.85 -13.70 -1.75
CA ILE A 200 -2.77 -14.85 -1.69
C ILE A 200 -3.98 -14.54 -0.79
N PRO A 201 -5.08 -15.30 -0.86
CA PRO A 201 -6.26 -15.10 -0.02
C PRO A 201 -5.92 -15.15 1.47
N ASN A 202 -6.60 -14.33 2.26
CA ASN A 202 -6.55 -14.40 3.72
C ASN A 202 -7.62 -15.40 4.21
N ARG A 203 -7.21 -16.57 4.67
CA ARG A 203 -8.06 -17.62 5.19
C ARG A 203 -8.08 -17.68 6.73
N SER A 204 -7.37 -16.75 7.37
CA SER A 204 -7.38 -16.61 8.82
C SER A 204 -8.61 -15.84 9.31
N ASP A 205 -8.72 -15.66 10.60
CA ASP A 205 -9.74 -14.83 11.27
C ASP A 205 -9.21 -13.44 11.66
N THR A 206 -8.04 -13.04 11.16
CA THR A 206 -7.37 -11.78 11.48
C THR A 206 -7.09 -10.94 10.23
N VAL A 207 -6.84 -9.65 10.41
CA VAL A 207 -6.40 -8.75 9.34
C VAL A 207 -4.90 -8.85 9.13
N ARG A 208 -4.45 -9.04 7.90
CA ARG A 208 -3.05 -8.87 7.55
C ARG A 208 -2.80 -7.42 7.12
N TRP A 209 -2.24 -6.63 8.03
CA TRP A 209 -1.85 -5.25 7.78
C TRP A 209 -0.49 -5.13 7.11
N SER A 210 -0.36 -4.24 6.15
CA SER A 210 0.91 -3.96 5.47
C SER A 210 1.01 -2.54 4.96
N ILE A 211 2.24 -2.05 4.84
CA ILE A 211 2.59 -0.82 4.14
C ILE A 211 3.22 -1.17 2.80
N ASP A 212 2.87 -0.42 1.77
CA ASP A 212 3.26 -0.62 0.39
C ASP A 212 3.63 0.74 -0.22
N LEU A 213 4.92 0.98 -0.42
CA LEU A 213 5.49 2.27 -0.82
C LEU A 213 6.33 2.15 -2.08
N ARG A 214 6.48 3.27 -2.82
CA ARG A 214 7.40 3.37 -3.96
C ARG A 214 8.30 4.56 -3.79
N TYR A 215 9.58 4.33 -4.11
CA TYR A 215 10.61 5.35 -4.09
C TYR A 215 11.37 5.35 -5.41
N GLN A 216 11.81 6.53 -5.82
CA GLN A 216 12.58 6.71 -7.05
C GLN A 216 13.56 7.87 -6.93
N LYS A 217 14.48 7.97 -7.90
CA LYS A 217 15.40 9.09 -7.96
C LYS A 217 14.65 10.40 -8.19
N THR A 218 14.96 11.41 -7.41
CA THR A 218 14.38 12.76 -7.57
C THR A 218 14.59 13.28 -8.98
N GLY A 219 13.54 13.89 -9.55
CA GLY A 219 13.55 14.43 -10.91
C GLY A 219 13.18 13.42 -12.00
N THR A 220 12.85 12.17 -11.64
CA THR A 220 12.28 11.20 -12.59
C THR A 220 10.76 11.18 -12.52
N PRO A 221 10.04 10.94 -13.65
CA PRO A 221 8.59 10.85 -13.66
C PRO A 221 8.06 9.71 -12.75
N THR A 222 6.99 9.97 -12.03
CA THR A 222 6.33 8.95 -11.20
C THR A 222 5.33 8.09 -11.96
N GLY A 223 4.94 8.51 -13.17
CA GLY A 223 3.86 7.88 -13.91
C GLY A 223 2.47 8.12 -13.28
N ARG A 224 2.36 9.09 -12.37
CA ARG A 224 1.11 9.48 -11.70
C ARG A 224 1.00 11.00 -11.56
N PRO A 225 0.94 11.75 -12.67
CA PRO A 225 1.09 13.22 -12.67
C PRO A 225 -0.02 13.96 -11.93
N PHE A 226 -1.15 13.31 -11.65
CA PHE A 226 -2.28 13.92 -10.93
C PHE A 226 -2.20 13.78 -9.41
N HIS A 227 -1.31 12.94 -8.91
CA HIS A 227 -1.13 12.70 -7.48
C HIS A 227 0.19 13.30 -7.00
N PRO A 228 0.27 13.72 -5.72
CA PRO A 228 1.45 14.41 -5.22
C PRO A 228 2.59 13.43 -4.92
N ASP A 229 3.75 13.73 -5.48
CA ASP A 229 5.03 13.20 -5.05
C ASP A 229 5.81 14.25 -4.26
N PHE A 230 6.80 13.84 -3.50
CA PHE A 230 7.62 14.76 -2.73
C PHE A 230 8.97 14.16 -2.35
N VAL A 231 9.96 15.05 -2.17
CA VAL A 231 11.30 14.64 -1.74
C VAL A 231 11.27 14.18 -0.28
N VAL A 232 11.74 12.96 -0.04
CA VAL A 232 11.82 12.36 1.31
C VAL A 232 13.24 12.29 1.84
N TYR A 233 14.24 12.38 0.95
CA TYR A 233 15.65 12.38 1.31
C TYR A 233 16.47 13.11 0.23
N SER A 234 17.37 13.99 0.65
CA SER A 234 18.32 14.67 -0.22
C SER A 234 19.59 15.04 0.55
N GLU A 235 20.75 14.62 0.03
CA GLU A 235 22.05 15.01 0.57
C GLU A 235 22.49 16.37 0.02
N SER A 236 22.20 16.67 -1.25
CA SER A 236 22.61 17.91 -1.89
C SER A 236 21.73 19.10 -1.48
N SER A 237 20.47 18.86 -1.15
CA SER A 237 19.47 19.88 -0.84
C SER A 237 18.55 19.45 0.31
N PRO A 238 19.06 19.31 1.55
CA PRO A 238 18.25 18.83 2.68
C PRO A 238 16.99 19.67 2.95
N HIS A 239 17.00 20.95 2.57
CA HIS A 239 15.87 21.87 2.68
C HIS A 239 14.71 21.55 1.70
N SER A 240 14.97 20.76 0.66
CA SER A 240 13.92 20.32 -0.29
C SER A 240 13.06 19.17 0.27
N VAL A 241 13.49 18.52 1.33
CA VAL A 241 12.74 17.44 1.97
C VAL A 241 11.47 18.00 2.59
N LEU A 242 10.33 17.44 2.19
CA LEU A 242 9.04 17.85 2.75
C LEU A 242 8.92 17.37 4.20
N ASN A 243 8.96 18.32 5.14
CA ASN A 243 8.85 18.04 6.57
C ASN A 243 7.52 18.49 7.18
N ASP A 244 6.78 19.32 6.46
CA ASP A 244 5.50 19.84 6.93
C ASP A 244 4.35 18.88 6.59
N TYR A 245 3.72 18.37 7.64
CA TYR A 245 2.59 17.46 7.54
C TYR A 245 1.35 18.10 6.90
N ASP A 246 1.06 19.35 7.28
CA ASP A 246 -0.13 20.04 6.79
C ASP A 246 -0.01 20.32 5.29
N THR A 247 1.18 20.65 4.81
CA THR A 247 1.46 20.79 3.38
C THR A 247 1.22 19.45 2.65
N TRP A 248 1.74 18.33 3.16
CA TRP A 248 1.51 17.02 2.55
C TRP A 248 0.02 16.65 2.49
N GLN A 249 -0.71 16.91 3.58
CA GLN A 249 -2.15 16.66 3.64
C GLN A 249 -2.91 17.52 2.60
N GLN A 250 -2.57 18.79 2.49
CA GLN A 250 -3.19 19.69 1.51
C GLN A 250 -2.89 19.31 0.06
N MET A 251 -1.68 18.85 -0.24
CA MET A 251 -1.33 18.32 -1.57
C MET A 251 -2.27 17.16 -1.98
N TRP A 252 -2.54 16.22 -1.06
CA TRP A 252 -3.46 15.11 -1.30
C TRP A 252 -4.92 15.55 -1.45
N ILE A 253 -5.40 16.46 -0.59
CA ILE A 253 -6.77 17.00 -0.69
C ILE A 253 -6.99 17.63 -2.06
N GLN A 254 -6.08 18.50 -2.48
CA GLN A 254 -6.17 19.18 -3.77
C GLN A 254 -6.07 18.23 -4.97
N ALA A 255 -5.22 17.20 -4.87
CA ALA A 255 -5.10 16.20 -5.93
C ALA A 255 -6.38 15.36 -6.08
N LEU A 256 -6.96 14.91 -4.97
CA LEU A 256 -8.20 14.13 -4.99
C LEU A 256 -9.41 14.94 -5.43
N GLU A 257 -9.47 16.23 -5.11
CA GLU A 257 -10.50 17.14 -5.61
C GLU A 257 -10.42 17.31 -7.13
N LYS A 258 -9.21 17.49 -7.67
CA LYS A 258 -8.98 17.61 -9.11
C LYS A 258 -9.27 16.31 -9.87
N SER A 259 -8.99 15.16 -9.28
CA SER A 259 -9.18 13.85 -9.90
C SER A 259 -10.64 13.37 -9.92
N ARG A 260 -11.54 13.97 -9.13
CA ARG A 260 -12.97 13.62 -9.14
C ARG A 260 -13.66 13.85 -10.49
N GLY A 261 -13.02 14.51 -11.45
CA GLY A 261 -13.52 14.75 -12.82
C GLY A 261 -12.74 14.03 -13.92
N VAL A 262 -11.68 13.31 -13.58
CA VAL A 262 -10.79 12.63 -14.55
C VAL A 262 -10.77 11.16 -14.20
N GLN A 263 -11.55 10.35 -14.92
CA GLN A 263 -11.38 8.89 -14.86
C GLN A 263 -10.04 8.53 -15.52
N PRO A 264 -9.25 7.62 -14.92
CA PRO A 264 -8.04 7.11 -15.55
C PRO A 264 -8.34 6.26 -16.79
#